data_66b77e288ed99dcb3ce8b59024e16d4d
#
_entry.id   66b77e288ed99dcb3ce8b59024e16d4d
#
_cell.length_a   1.000
_cell.length_b   1.000
_cell.length_c   1.000
_cell.angle_alpha   90.00
_cell.angle_beta   90.00
_cell.angle_gamma   90.00
#
_symmetry.space_group_name_H-M   'P 1'
#
loop_
_entity.id
_entity.type
_entity.pdbx_description
1 polymer ?
#
loop_
_entity_poly.entity_id
_entity_poly.type
_entity_poly.pdbx_seq_one_letter_code
_entity_poly.pdbx_strand_id
1 'polypeptide(L)'
;MRCFRKLVPLIVLLLLWWLASSLSVRQGQETGDGVGQPATAYRLIPTPWETGREGARLASTGELCRHLSLTVFRGMCGLVLGLAIALILGVPCGLLRPVMEVLSPLVTAMQSCPPIIWISFLLVWAGIGNVVPMLVVFAAVFPPCFLNVAQGVAGLDHRLLEMTRVYRVPRGRVLRQIVLPGISRFAVASLSFALGITWKVTATAEFFGAPSGVGERIYWSQREMNMPRLFAWTAVIIAVGVALELGVVQPLREALDPEKGGGDSDRS
;
A
#
# COMPACT_ATOMS: atom_id res chain seq x y z
N MET A 1 -5.25 26.83 17.63
CA MET A 1 -4.07 27.11 16.78
C MET A 1 -3.50 25.88 16.07
N ARG A 2 -3.51 24.66 16.64
CA ARG A 2 -2.94 23.44 15.99
C ARG A 2 -3.73 22.96 14.75
N CYS A 3 -5.05 23.15 14.70
CA CYS A 3 -5.88 22.80 13.53
C CYS A 3 -5.61 23.69 12.32
N PHE A 4 -5.40 24.99 12.53
CA PHE A 4 -5.14 25.95 11.46
C PHE A 4 -3.81 25.66 10.73
N ARG A 5 -2.78 25.24 11.48
CA ARG A 5 -1.45 24.89 10.92
C ARG A 5 -1.46 23.62 10.06
N LYS A 6 -2.44 22.73 10.26
CA LYS A 6 -2.64 21.52 9.43
C LYS A 6 -3.47 21.79 8.17
N LEU A 7 -4.31 22.82 8.17
CA LEU A 7 -5.15 23.20 7.03
C LEU A 7 -4.41 24.04 5.98
N VAL A 8 -3.40 24.81 6.37
CA VAL A 8 -2.62 25.67 5.47
C VAL A 8 -2.02 24.92 4.28
N PRO A 9 -1.30 23.77 4.46
CA PRO A 9 -0.74 23.05 3.32
C PRO A 9 -1.81 22.50 2.39
N LEU A 10 -2.97 22.09 2.91
CA LEU A 10 -4.09 21.62 2.09
C LEU A 10 -4.68 22.75 1.22
N ILE A 11 -4.87 23.92 1.81
CA ILE A 11 -5.36 25.11 1.11
C ILE A 11 -4.36 25.53 0.02
N VAL A 12 -3.07 25.58 0.34
CA VAL A 12 -2.01 25.89 -0.62
C VAL A 12 -2.01 24.89 -1.79
N LEU A 13 -2.16 23.60 -1.52
CA LEU A 13 -2.20 22.55 -2.53
C LEU A 13 -3.43 22.70 -3.45
N LEU A 14 -4.61 23.01 -2.89
CA LEU A 14 -5.82 23.27 -3.66
C LEU A 14 -5.71 24.55 -4.52
N LEU A 15 -5.08 25.60 -3.99
CA LEU A 15 -4.82 26.84 -4.73
C LEU A 15 -3.83 26.61 -5.87
N LEU A 16 -2.77 25.86 -5.64
CA LEU A 16 -1.80 25.47 -6.68
C LEU A 16 -2.48 24.62 -7.76
N TRP A 17 -3.33 23.69 -7.39
CA TRP A 17 -4.11 22.90 -8.34
C TRP A 17 -5.05 23.77 -9.16
N TRP A 18 -5.78 24.67 -8.51
CA TRP A 18 -6.69 25.61 -9.21
C TRP A 18 -5.92 26.53 -10.16
N LEU A 19 -4.76 27.04 -9.75
CA LEU A 19 -3.88 27.86 -10.59
C LEU A 19 -3.35 27.05 -11.79
N ALA A 20 -2.87 25.82 -11.58
CA ALA A 20 -2.42 24.93 -12.64
C ALA A 20 -3.54 24.62 -13.64
N SER A 21 -4.77 24.38 -13.15
CA SER A 21 -5.95 24.18 -13.99
C SER A 21 -6.27 25.42 -14.84
N SER A 22 -6.16 26.63 -14.27
CA SER A 22 -6.42 27.88 -14.99
C SER A 22 -5.37 28.18 -16.04
N LEU A 23 -4.11 27.82 -15.80
CA LEU A 23 -3.02 27.98 -16.77
C LEU A 23 -3.12 26.96 -17.92
N SER A 24 -3.57 25.75 -17.67
CA SER A 24 -3.74 24.71 -18.70
C SER A 24 -4.81 25.05 -19.76
N VAL A 25 -5.77 25.89 -19.42
CA VAL A 25 -6.79 26.38 -20.36
C VAL A 25 -6.20 27.32 -21.43
N ARG A 26 -5.19 28.09 -21.09
CA ARG A 26 -4.56 29.04 -22.03
C ARG A 26 -3.75 28.34 -23.12
N GLN A 27 -3.11 27.22 -22.80
CA GLN A 27 -2.33 26.44 -23.79
C GLN A 27 -3.21 25.73 -24.84
N GLY A 28 -4.43 25.31 -24.47
CA GLY A 28 -5.36 24.66 -25.40
C GLY A 28 -6.00 25.62 -26.43
N GLN A 29 -5.95 26.93 -26.19
CA GLN A 29 -6.47 27.96 -27.12
C GLN A 29 -5.47 28.38 -28.21
N GLU A 30 -4.17 28.20 -27.97
CA GLU A 30 -3.12 28.62 -28.91
C GLU A 30 -2.79 27.58 -29.99
N THR A 31 -3.19 26.29 -29.80
CA THR A 31 -2.96 25.19 -30.77
C THR A 31 -4.14 24.91 -31.70
N GLY A 32 -5.14 25.77 -31.74
CA GLY A 32 -6.32 25.66 -32.60
C GLY A 32 -6.08 26.11 -34.01
N ASP A 33 -5.16 25.48 -34.75
CA ASP A 33 -5.04 25.65 -36.19
C ASP A 33 -6.10 24.83 -36.92
N GLY A 34 -7.06 25.57 -37.40
CA GLY A 34 -7.78 25.36 -38.66
C GLY A 34 -8.29 23.94 -38.93
N VAL A 35 -9.52 23.67 -38.57
CA VAL A 35 -10.60 23.11 -39.37
C VAL A 35 -11.81 22.89 -38.44
N GLY A 36 -12.79 23.82 -38.46
CA GLY A 36 -14.25 23.62 -38.30
C GLY A 36 -14.86 22.67 -37.26
N GLN A 37 -14.14 22.18 -36.26
CA GLN A 37 -14.73 21.52 -35.14
C GLN A 37 -14.71 22.44 -33.90
N PRO A 38 -15.85 22.53 -33.15
CA PRO A 38 -15.82 23.30 -31.91
C PRO A 38 -14.70 22.72 -31.07
N ALA A 39 -13.66 23.52 -30.79
CA ALA A 39 -12.57 23.16 -29.89
C ALA A 39 -13.20 22.87 -28.54
N THR A 40 -13.54 21.59 -28.29
CA THR A 40 -13.71 21.08 -26.94
C THR A 40 -12.32 21.21 -26.34
N ALA A 41 -12.08 22.32 -25.64
CA ALA A 41 -10.84 22.56 -24.94
C ALA A 41 -10.61 21.41 -23.96
N TYR A 42 -9.84 20.43 -24.38
CA TYR A 42 -9.41 19.31 -23.53
C TYR A 42 -8.53 19.89 -22.44
N ARG A 43 -9.13 20.19 -21.30
CA ARG A 43 -8.37 20.59 -20.12
C ARG A 43 -7.60 19.37 -19.63
N LEU A 44 -6.30 19.38 -19.81
CA LEU A 44 -5.42 18.33 -19.29
C LEU A 44 -5.48 18.26 -17.75
N ILE A 45 -5.72 19.40 -17.10
CA ILE A 45 -5.87 19.49 -15.65
C ILE A 45 -7.30 19.98 -15.36
N PRO A 46 -8.22 19.12 -14.91
CA PRO A 46 -9.58 19.51 -14.56
C PRO A 46 -9.59 20.39 -13.31
N THR A 47 -10.64 21.20 -13.17
CA THR A 47 -10.85 21.97 -11.94
C THR A 47 -11.17 21.05 -10.76
N PRO A 48 -10.85 21.46 -9.52
CA PRO A 48 -11.27 20.72 -8.31
C PRO A 48 -12.79 20.51 -8.26
N TRP A 49 -13.56 21.44 -8.79
CA TRP A 49 -15.03 21.34 -8.85
C TRP A 49 -15.51 20.23 -9.80
N GLU A 50 -14.96 20.16 -11.02
CA GLU A 50 -15.27 19.11 -12.00
C GLU A 50 -14.92 17.74 -11.45
N THR A 51 -13.76 17.62 -10.81
CA THR A 51 -13.29 16.40 -10.15
C THR A 51 -14.23 16.00 -9.00
N GLY A 52 -14.63 16.96 -8.16
CA GLY A 52 -15.55 16.72 -7.06
C GLY A 52 -16.93 16.29 -7.51
N ARG A 53 -17.46 16.93 -8.58
CA ARG A 53 -18.75 16.57 -9.18
C ARG A 53 -18.73 15.15 -9.75
N GLU A 54 -17.66 14.77 -10.44
CA GLU A 54 -17.51 13.43 -10.99
C GLU A 54 -17.35 12.40 -9.85
N GLY A 55 -16.60 12.70 -8.78
CA GLY A 55 -16.51 11.88 -7.59
C GLY A 55 -17.87 11.64 -6.91
N ALA A 56 -18.68 12.70 -6.78
CA ALA A 56 -20.04 12.58 -6.26
C ALA A 56 -20.94 11.71 -7.17
N ARG A 57 -20.78 11.81 -8.48
CA ARG A 57 -21.49 10.97 -9.45
C ARG A 57 -21.10 9.48 -9.26
N LEU A 58 -19.80 9.19 -9.18
CA LEU A 58 -19.30 7.84 -8.95
C LEU A 58 -19.83 7.24 -7.63
N ALA A 59 -19.96 8.07 -6.59
CA ALA A 59 -20.53 7.64 -5.32
C ALA A 59 -22.04 7.35 -5.43
N SER A 60 -22.79 8.23 -6.11
CA SER A 60 -24.24 8.09 -6.25
C SER A 60 -24.65 6.91 -7.15
N THR A 61 -23.86 6.57 -8.16
CA THR A 61 -24.11 5.41 -9.05
C THR A 61 -23.71 4.06 -8.44
N GLY A 62 -23.08 4.06 -7.25
CA GLY A 62 -22.54 2.83 -6.64
C GLY A 62 -21.27 2.28 -7.31
N GLU A 63 -20.80 2.89 -8.39
CA GLU A 63 -19.60 2.49 -9.13
C GLU A 63 -18.37 2.55 -8.22
N LEU A 64 -18.29 3.60 -7.38
CA LEU A 64 -17.22 3.77 -6.38
C LEU A 64 -17.13 2.56 -5.44
N CYS A 65 -18.22 2.20 -4.77
CA CYS A 65 -18.23 1.10 -3.81
C CYS A 65 -17.86 -0.23 -4.46
N ARG A 66 -18.38 -0.49 -5.65
CA ARG A 66 -18.13 -1.74 -6.39
C ARG A 66 -16.64 -1.92 -6.72
N HIS A 67 -16.00 -0.91 -7.32
CA HIS A 67 -14.59 -1.01 -7.72
C HIS A 67 -13.65 -0.94 -6.53
N LEU A 68 -13.97 -0.11 -5.53
CA LEU A 68 -13.19 -0.01 -4.30
C LEU A 68 -13.19 -1.32 -3.50
N SER A 69 -14.36 -1.97 -3.35
CA SER A 69 -14.44 -3.25 -2.64
C SER A 69 -13.61 -4.35 -3.30
N LEU A 70 -13.58 -4.40 -4.64
CA LEU A 70 -12.75 -5.34 -5.38
C LEU A 70 -11.25 -5.09 -5.17
N THR A 71 -10.83 -3.82 -5.22
CA THR A 71 -9.44 -3.42 -4.96
C THR A 71 -9.02 -3.79 -3.54
N VAL A 72 -9.86 -3.47 -2.55
CA VAL A 72 -9.60 -3.82 -1.14
C VAL A 72 -9.53 -5.33 -0.95
N PHE A 73 -10.47 -6.08 -1.51
CA PHE A 73 -10.49 -7.55 -1.42
C PHE A 73 -9.20 -8.18 -1.99
N ARG A 74 -8.78 -7.78 -3.20
CA ARG A 74 -7.56 -8.30 -3.84
C ARG A 74 -6.31 -7.93 -3.04
N GLY A 75 -6.22 -6.66 -2.60
CA GLY A 75 -5.13 -6.20 -1.76
C GLY A 75 -5.02 -6.97 -0.46
N MET A 76 -6.16 -7.18 0.22
CA MET A 76 -6.20 -7.94 1.47
C MET A 76 -5.85 -9.41 1.28
N CYS A 77 -6.30 -10.06 0.20
CA CYS A 77 -5.90 -11.43 -0.10
C CYS A 77 -4.38 -11.56 -0.29
N GLY A 78 -3.78 -10.68 -1.09
CA GLY A 78 -2.33 -10.66 -1.31
C GLY A 78 -1.54 -10.35 -0.02
N LEU A 79 -2.03 -9.40 0.77
CA LEU A 79 -1.46 -9.02 2.08
C LEU A 79 -1.47 -10.20 3.06
N VAL A 80 -2.62 -10.83 3.25
CA VAL A 80 -2.77 -11.96 4.18
C VAL A 80 -1.89 -13.13 3.74
N LEU A 81 -1.88 -13.44 2.45
CA LEU A 81 -1.02 -14.49 1.90
C LEU A 81 0.47 -14.17 2.13
N GLY A 82 0.88 -12.93 1.84
CA GLY A 82 2.26 -12.47 2.03
C GLY A 82 2.72 -12.53 3.48
N LEU A 83 1.91 -12.03 4.40
CA LEU A 83 2.21 -12.07 5.84
C LEU A 83 2.20 -13.49 6.40
N ALA A 84 1.23 -14.31 6.01
CA ALA A 84 1.13 -15.69 6.48
C ALA A 84 2.38 -16.50 6.08
N ILE A 85 2.78 -16.43 4.80
CA ILE A 85 3.96 -17.12 4.30
C ILE A 85 5.24 -16.54 4.92
N ALA A 86 5.31 -15.21 5.09
CA ALA A 86 6.44 -14.57 5.77
C ALA A 86 6.63 -15.05 7.21
N LEU A 87 5.54 -15.25 7.97
CA LEU A 87 5.58 -15.80 9.32
C LEU A 87 5.94 -17.29 9.32
N ILE A 88 5.28 -18.09 8.47
CA ILE A 88 5.48 -19.53 8.39
C ILE A 88 6.93 -19.88 8.02
N LEU A 89 7.53 -19.14 7.10
CA LEU A 89 8.92 -19.37 6.65
C LEU A 89 9.92 -18.56 7.47
N GLY A 90 9.61 -17.34 7.86
CA GLY A 90 10.53 -16.44 8.57
C GLY A 90 10.88 -16.93 9.97
N VAL A 91 9.91 -17.49 10.71
CA VAL A 91 10.17 -18.01 12.05
C VAL A 91 11.15 -19.20 12.05
N PRO A 92 10.94 -20.27 11.26
CA PRO A 92 11.92 -21.37 11.19
C PRO A 92 13.29 -20.93 10.67
N CYS A 93 13.31 -20.05 9.66
CA CYS A 93 14.56 -19.56 9.08
C CYS A 93 15.37 -18.71 10.06
N GLY A 94 14.72 -17.88 10.88
CA GLY A 94 15.38 -17.10 11.91
C GLY A 94 15.96 -17.94 13.05
N LEU A 95 15.40 -19.13 13.33
CA LEU A 95 15.94 -20.10 14.30
C LEU A 95 17.13 -20.91 13.75
N LEU A 96 17.25 -21.03 12.43
CA LEU A 96 18.23 -21.87 11.74
C LEU A 96 19.17 -21.00 10.92
N ARG A 97 20.27 -20.54 11.51
CA ARG A 97 21.28 -19.68 10.87
C ARG A 97 21.69 -20.13 9.46
N PRO A 98 22.03 -21.42 9.20
CA PRO A 98 22.46 -21.83 7.85
C PRO A 98 21.35 -21.69 6.81
N VAL A 99 20.09 -21.85 7.19
CA VAL A 99 18.94 -21.67 6.29
C VAL A 99 18.76 -20.18 5.98
N MET A 100 18.92 -19.33 6.98
CA MET A 100 18.83 -17.88 6.81
C MET A 100 19.93 -17.35 5.87
N GLU A 101 21.17 -17.83 6.00
CA GLU A 101 22.29 -17.44 5.14
C GLU A 101 22.05 -17.76 3.65
N VAL A 102 21.36 -18.86 3.35
CA VAL A 102 21.02 -19.28 1.98
C VAL A 102 19.80 -18.52 1.44
N LEU A 103 18.74 -18.37 2.26
CA LEU A 103 17.49 -17.78 1.80
C LEU A 103 17.51 -16.25 1.77
N SER A 104 18.24 -15.60 2.68
CA SER A 104 18.29 -14.13 2.76
C SER A 104 18.70 -13.47 1.43
N PRO A 105 19.77 -13.89 0.73
CA PRO A 105 20.14 -13.29 -0.55
C PRO A 105 19.06 -13.48 -1.62
N LEU A 106 18.40 -14.64 -1.67
CA LEU A 106 17.32 -14.91 -2.64
C LEU A 106 16.11 -14.00 -2.39
N VAL A 107 15.69 -13.88 -1.12
CA VAL A 107 14.57 -13.02 -0.75
C VAL A 107 14.91 -11.55 -0.97
N THR A 108 16.16 -11.14 -0.70
CA THR A 108 16.64 -9.79 -0.97
C THR A 108 16.63 -9.49 -2.48
N ALA A 109 17.01 -10.45 -3.32
CA ALA A 109 16.92 -10.32 -4.78
C ALA A 109 15.46 -10.13 -5.23
N MET A 110 14.49 -10.87 -4.66
CA MET A 110 13.06 -10.66 -4.94
C MET A 110 12.61 -9.25 -4.55
N GLN A 111 13.06 -8.73 -3.41
CA GLN A 111 12.72 -7.38 -2.95
C GLN A 111 13.29 -6.28 -3.86
N SER A 112 14.43 -6.52 -4.49
CA SER A 112 15.08 -5.58 -5.42
C SER A 112 14.34 -5.47 -6.76
N CYS A 113 13.45 -6.41 -7.07
CA CYS A 113 12.69 -6.43 -8.30
C CYS A 113 11.53 -5.42 -8.26
N PRO A 114 11.47 -4.43 -9.17
CA PRO A 114 10.36 -3.48 -9.24
C PRO A 114 9.02 -4.18 -9.45
N PRO A 115 7.92 -3.70 -8.84
CA PRO A 115 6.59 -4.32 -8.97
C PRO A 115 6.11 -4.49 -10.41
N ILE A 116 6.50 -3.58 -11.31
CA ILE A 116 6.12 -3.65 -12.72
C ILE A 116 6.64 -4.91 -13.42
N ILE A 117 7.80 -5.41 -13.02
CA ILE A 117 8.37 -6.65 -13.57
C ILE A 117 7.53 -7.86 -13.12
N TRP A 118 7.13 -7.89 -11.83
CA TRP A 118 6.21 -8.91 -11.33
C TRP A 118 4.87 -8.91 -12.06
N ILE A 119 4.32 -7.72 -12.33
CA ILE A 119 3.08 -7.57 -13.11
C ILE A 119 3.28 -8.20 -14.50
N SER A 120 4.37 -7.88 -15.20
CA SER A 120 4.63 -8.37 -16.55
C SER A 120 4.76 -9.90 -16.60
N PHE A 121 5.51 -10.51 -15.66
CA PHE A 121 5.63 -11.97 -15.60
C PHE A 121 4.28 -12.64 -15.29
N LEU A 122 3.55 -12.12 -14.31
CA LEU A 122 2.28 -12.72 -13.90
C LEU A 122 1.20 -12.57 -14.98
N LEU A 123 1.24 -11.48 -15.78
CA LEU A 123 0.34 -11.33 -16.92
C LEU A 123 0.59 -12.38 -18.00
N VAL A 124 1.84 -12.74 -18.26
CA VAL A 124 2.19 -13.78 -19.24
C VAL A 124 1.73 -15.16 -18.75
N TRP A 125 1.85 -15.44 -17.45
CA TRP A 125 1.53 -16.78 -16.91
C TRP A 125 0.06 -16.94 -16.52
N ALA A 126 -0.53 -15.95 -15.89
CA ALA A 126 -1.90 -16.02 -15.35
C ALA A 126 -2.94 -15.28 -16.21
N GLY A 127 -2.50 -14.51 -17.21
CA GLY A 127 -3.37 -13.65 -18.01
C GLY A 127 -3.98 -12.50 -17.23
N ILE A 128 -4.87 -11.75 -17.89
CA ILE A 128 -5.62 -10.65 -17.24
C ILE A 128 -6.67 -11.25 -16.30
N GLY A 129 -6.64 -10.88 -15.02
CA GLY A 129 -7.59 -11.43 -14.05
C GLY A 129 -7.40 -10.94 -12.62
N ASN A 130 -8.20 -11.51 -11.71
CA ASN A 130 -8.17 -11.17 -10.28
C ASN A 130 -6.89 -11.66 -9.58
N VAL A 131 -6.27 -12.70 -10.10
CA VAL A 131 -5.12 -13.37 -9.49
C VAL A 131 -3.86 -12.52 -9.57
N VAL A 132 -3.68 -11.80 -10.70
CA VAL A 132 -2.48 -10.98 -10.93
C VAL A 132 -2.27 -9.93 -9.83
N PRO A 133 -3.24 -9.05 -9.49
CA PRO A 133 -3.04 -8.10 -8.40
C PRO A 133 -2.75 -8.76 -7.05
N MET A 134 -3.39 -9.89 -6.73
CA MET A 134 -3.16 -10.61 -5.47
C MET A 134 -1.72 -11.13 -5.38
N LEU A 135 -1.20 -11.74 -6.45
CA LEU A 135 0.16 -12.28 -6.49
C LEU A 135 1.22 -11.19 -6.54
N VAL A 136 0.95 -10.05 -7.19
CA VAL A 136 1.87 -8.90 -7.19
C VAL A 136 1.98 -8.31 -5.79
N VAL A 137 0.87 -8.18 -5.08
CA VAL A 137 0.87 -7.74 -3.68
C VAL A 137 1.63 -8.74 -2.80
N PHE A 138 1.39 -10.04 -2.98
CA PHE A 138 2.17 -11.07 -2.30
C PHE A 138 3.68 -10.89 -2.56
N ALA A 139 4.10 -10.75 -3.81
CA ALA A 139 5.51 -10.59 -4.17
C ALA A 139 6.15 -9.32 -3.58
N ALA A 140 5.37 -8.25 -3.40
CA ALA A 140 5.84 -7.01 -2.81
C ALA A 140 5.89 -7.04 -1.27
N VAL A 141 4.97 -7.77 -0.62
CA VAL A 141 4.81 -7.83 0.84
C VAL A 141 5.67 -8.93 1.47
N PHE A 142 5.72 -10.11 0.85
CA PHE A 142 6.40 -11.27 1.41
C PHE A 142 7.88 -11.03 1.73
N PRO A 143 8.74 -10.52 0.82
CA PRO A 143 10.18 -10.43 1.07
C PRO A 143 10.55 -9.55 2.27
N PRO A 144 10.10 -8.29 2.37
CA PRO A 144 10.45 -7.44 3.50
C PRO A 144 9.88 -7.96 4.82
N CYS A 145 8.67 -8.53 4.82
CA CYS A 145 8.06 -9.10 6.02
C CYS A 145 8.81 -10.37 6.48
N PHE A 146 9.21 -11.22 5.54
CA PHE A 146 10.03 -12.40 5.83
C PHE A 146 11.36 -12.01 6.50
N LEU A 147 12.09 -11.05 5.91
CA LEU A 147 13.37 -10.61 6.45
C LEU A 147 13.21 -9.99 7.85
N ASN A 148 12.19 -9.15 8.05
CA ASN A 148 11.90 -8.57 9.36
C ASN A 148 11.58 -9.62 10.42
N VAL A 149 10.72 -10.60 10.09
CA VAL A 149 10.37 -11.70 11.01
C VAL A 149 11.59 -12.56 11.33
N ALA A 150 12.35 -12.96 10.30
CA ALA A 150 13.53 -13.79 10.48
C ALA A 150 14.62 -13.09 11.31
N GLN A 151 14.86 -11.80 11.07
CA GLN A 151 15.76 -10.98 11.88
C GLN A 151 15.26 -10.82 13.32
N GLY A 152 13.95 -10.63 13.51
CA GLY A 152 13.33 -10.58 14.82
C GLY A 152 13.56 -11.84 15.63
N VAL A 153 13.41 -13.02 14.99
CA VAL A 153 13.69 -14.31 15.61
C VAL A 153 15.19 -14.50 15.90
N ALA A 154 16.05 -14.13 14.96
CA ALA A 154 17.51 -14.22 15.14
C ALA A 154 18.03 -13.30 16.26
N GLY A 155 17.33 -12.21 16.55
CA GLY A 155 17.62 -11.28 17.65
C GLY A 155 17.13 -11.73 19.04
N LEU A 156 16.45 -12.87 19.16
CA LEU A 156 16.02 -13.41 20.46
C LEU A 156 17.23 -13.85 21.30
N ASP A 157 17.11 -13.69 22.64
CA ASP A 157 18.15 -14.12 23.56
C ASP A 157 18.39 -15.64 23.47
N HIS A 158 19.56 -16.00 22.97
CA HIS A 158 19.99 -17.39 22.84
C HIS A 158 19.95 -18.15 24.19
N ARG A 159 20.21 -17.46 25.31
CA ARG A 159 20.16 -18.07 26.65
C ARG A 159 18.76 -18.59 26.98
N LEU A 160 17.72 -17.82 26.61
CA LEU A 160 16.33 -18.26 26.77
C LEU A 160 16.03 -19.50 25.94
N LEU A 161 16.51 -19.55 24.70
CA LEU A 161 16.33 -20.72 23.83
C LEU A 161 17.09 -21.94 24.32
N GLU A 162 18.32 -21.79 24.84
CA GLU A 162 19.09 -22.84 25.45
C GLU A 162 18.41 -23.39 26.70
N MET A 163 17.89 -22.53 27.59
CA MET A 163 17.13 -22.92 28.77
C MET A 163 15.95 -23.83 28.41
N THR A 164 15.21 -23.50 27.34
CA THR A 164 14.09 -24.35 26.89
C THR A 164 14.53 -25.75 26.45
N ARG A 165 15.74 -25.88 25.90
CA ARG A 165 16.32 -27.17 25.52
C ARG A 165 16.71 -28.00 26.75
N VAL A 166 17.34 -27.36 27.74
CA VAL A 166 17.72 -28.06 29.01
C VAL A 166 16.49 -28.57 29.74
N TYR A 167 15.44 -27.74 29.84
CA TYR A 167 14.18 -28.12 30.49
C TYR A 167 13.24 -28.95 29.60
N ARG A 168 13.65 -29.32 28.38
CA ARG A 168 12.88 -30.11 27.41
C ARG A 168 11.48 -29.59 27.18
N VAL A 169 11.34 -28.25 27.11
CA VAL A 169 10.05 -27.57 26.85
C VAL A 169 9.56 -27.95 25.45
N PRO A 170 8.28 -28.35 25.30
CA PRO A 170 7.74 -28.71 23.98
C PRO A 170 7.77 -27.51 23.00
N ARG A 171 8.16 -27.76 21.75
CA ARG A 171 8.36 -26.73 20.71
C ARG A 171 7.18 -25.76 20.54
N GLY A 172 5.94 -26.26 20.64
CA GLY A 172 4.74 -25.42 20.55
C GLY A 172 4.63 -24.39 21.68
N ARG A 173 5.11 -24.74 22.91
CA ARG A 173 5.15 -23.84 24.06
C ARG A 173 6.24 -22.79 23.87
N VAL A 174 7.42 -23.18 23.38
CA VAL A 174 8.52 -22.25 23.05
C VAL A 174 8.06 -21.24 22.01
N LEU A 175 7.39 -21.71 20.93
CA LEU A 175 6.85 -20.84 19.89
C LEU A 175 5.86 -19.81 20.46
N ARG A 176 4.89 -20.28 21.27
CA ARG A 176 3.80 -19.44 21.77
C ARG A 176 4.21 -18.49 22.90
N GLN A 177 5.15 -18.91 23.78
CA GLN A 177 5.50 -18.17 25.01
C GLN A 177 6.79 -17.35 24.88
N ILE A 178 7.67 -17.70 23.95
CA ILE A 178 8.97 -17.01 23.79
C ILE A 178 9.08 -16.37 22.41
N VAL A 179 8.91 -17.16 21.34
CA VAL A 179 9.15 -16.66 19.97
C VAL A 179 8.11 -15.63 19.56
N LEU A 180 6.81 -15.97 19.61
CA LEU A 180 5.75 -15.04 19.18
C LEU A 180 5.72 -13.73 19.97
N PRO A 181 5.82 -13.73 21.32
CA PRO A 181 5.92 -12.45 22.05
C PRO A 181 7.21 -11.70 21.74
N GLY A 182 8.33 -12.41 21.60
CA GLY A 182 9.63 -11.79 21.32
C GLY A 182 9.72 -11.10 19.96
N ILE A 183 9.03 -11.62 18.95
CA ILE A 183 9.00 -11.03 17.61
C ILE A 183 7.81 -10.07 17.40
N SER A 184 6.96 -9.84 18.39
CA SER A 184 5.74 -9.05 18.25
C SER A 184 5.99 -7.66 17.66
N ARG A 185 7.05 -6.97 18.10
CA ARG A 185 7.45 -5.67 17.56
C ARG A 185 7.79 -5.73 16.06
N PHE A 186 8.53 -6.75 15.65
CA PHE A 186 8.91 -6.97 14.24
C PHE A 186 7.69 -7.35 13.40
N ALA A 187 6.78 -8.18 13.92
CA ALA A 187 5.55 -8.57 13.25
C ALA A 187 4.63 -7.37 13.01
N VAL A 188 4.48 -6.49 14.00
CA VAL A 188 3.65 -5.27 13.86
C VAL A 188 4.32 -4.24 12.96
N ALA A 189 5.66 -4.09 13.00
CA ALA A 189 6.39 -3.25 12.06
C ALA A 189 6.20 -3.75 10.62
N SER A 190 6.28 -5.08 10.41
CA SER A 190 6.01 -5.71 9.11
C SER A 190 4.57 -5.47 8.65
N LEU A 191 3.59 -5.61 9.53
CA LEU A 191 2.18 -5.36 9.22
C LEU A 191 1.94 -3.88 8.83
N SER A 192 2.53 -2.96 9.57
CA SER A 192 2.45 -1.52 9.27
C SER A 192 3.02 -1.19 7.90
N PHE A 193 4.21 -1.73 7.58
CA PHE A 193 4.84 -1.59 6.28
C PHE A 193 3.97 -2.19 5.17
N ALA A 194 3.52 -3.43 5.38
CA ALA A 194 2.73 -4.19 4.42
C ALA A 194 1.40 -3.49 4.08
N LEU A 195 0.69 -2.98 5.08
CA LEU A 195 -0.54 -2.19 4.87
C LEU A 195 -0.28 -0.94 4.04
N GLY A 196 0.81 -0.21 4.31
CA GLY A 196 1.16 1.00 3.59
C GLY A 196 1.50 0.77 2.11
N ILE A 197 2.11 -0.38 1.77
CA ILE A 197 2.51 -0.70 0.39
C ILE A 197 1.41 -1.42 -0.40
N THR A 198 0.63 -2.28 0.24
CA THR A 198 -0.42 -3.11 -0.38
C THR A 198 -1.35 -2.29 -1.25
N TRP A 199 -1.85 -1.21 -0.73
CA TRP A 199 -2.77 -0.31 -1.39
C TRP A 199 -2.23 0.24 -2.72
N LYS A 200 -0.99 0.74 -2.70
CA LYS A 200 -0.31 1.32 -3.87
C LYS A 200 -0.05 0.25 -4.94
N VAL A 201 0.45 -0.90 -4.50
CA VAL A 201 0.80 -2.01 -5.39
C VAL A 201 -0.46 -2.63 -6.00
N THR A 202 -1.56 -2.78 -5.25
CA THR A 202 -2.83 -3.29 -5.78
C THR A 202 -3.34 -2.40 -6.91
N ALA A 203 -3.41 -1.09 -6.69
CA ALA A 203 -3.89 -0.15 -7.70
C ALA A 203 -3.01 -0.16 -8.96
N THR A 204 -1.67 -0.24 -8.79
CA THR A 204 -0.74 -0.36 -9.93
C THR A 204 -0.94 -1.67 -10.69
N ALA A 205 -1.10 -2.78 -9.97
CA ALA A 205 -1.32 -4.08 -10.61
C ALA A 205 -2.66 -4.17 -11.34
N GLU A 206 -3.72 -3.56 -10.79
CA GLU A 206 -5.02 -3.44 -11.44
C GLU A 206 -4.98 -2.59 -12.71
N PHE A 207 -4.18 -1.53 -12.72
CA PHE A 207 -4.01 -0.66 -13.89
C PHE A 207 -3.54 -1.44 -15.12
N PHE A 208 -2.68 -2.44 -14.94
CA PHE A 208 -2.11 -3.21 -16.04
C PHE A 208 -2.76 -4.59 -16.25
N GLY A 209 -3.28 -5.20 -15.20
CA GLY A 209 -3.58 -6.64 -15.22
C GLY A 209 -4.94 -7.09 -14.72
N ALA A 210 -5.89 -6.18 -14.45
CA ALA A 210 -7.21 -6.57 -13.95
C ALA A 210 -8.35 -6.09 -14.83
N PRO A 211 -9.47 -6.85 -14.91
CA PRO A 211 -10.66 -6.47 -15.69
C PRO A 211 -11.60 -5.53 -14.93
N SER A 212 -11.27 -5.15 -13.72
CA SER A 212 -12.08 -4.31 -12.83
C SER A 212 -11.23 -3.81 -11.65
N GLY A 213 -11.71 -2.83 -10.92
CA GLY A 213 -11.02 -2.24 -9.77
C GLY A 213 -10.76 -0.76 -9.98
N VAL A 214 -10.19 -0.09 -8.97
CA VAL A 214 -9.91 1.34 -9.05
C VAL A 214 -8.79 1.62 -10.04
N GLY A 215 -7.73 0.77 -10.06
CA GLY A 215 -6.62 0.91 -11.00
C GLY A 215 -7.05 0.75 -12.46
N GLU A 216 -7.94 -0.21 -12.75
CA GLU A 216 -8.51 -0.40 -14.08
C GLU A 216 -9.33 0.80 -14.53
N ARG A 217 -10.12 1.41 -13.61
CA ARG A 217 -10.90 2.64 -13.92
C ARG A 217 -10.01 3.83 -14.23
N ILE A 218 -8.86 3.95 -13.57
CA ILE A 218 -7.85 4.95 -13.92
C ILE A 218 -7.33 4.72 -15.33
N TYR A 219 -6.99 3.48 -15.68
CA TYR A 219 -6.51 3.10 -17.02
C TYR A 219 -7.50 3.50 -18.11
N TRP A 220 -8.78 3.14 -17.97
CA TRP A 220 -9.80 3.49 -18.97
C TRP A 220 -10.08 4.99 -19.03
N SER A 221 -10.13 5.67 -17.87
CA SER A 221 -10.32 7.13 -17.85
C SER A 221 -9.20 7.86 -18.59
N GLN A 222 -7.96 7.35 -18.50
CA GLN A 222 -6.81 7.86 -19.26
C GLN A 222 -6.97 7.60 -20.75
N ARG A 223 -7.36 6.37 -21.14
CA ARG A 223 -7.54 5.99 -22.55
C ARG A 223 -8.67 6.79 -23.23
N GLU A 224 -9.74 7.04 -22.50
CA GLU A 224 -10.89 7.83 -22.95
C GLU A 224 -10.62 9.36 -22.91
N MET A 225 -9.42 9.79 -22.43
CA MET A 225 -9.06 11.19 -22.22
C MET A 225 -10.06 11.94 -21.32
N ASN A 226 -10.76 11.22 -20.45
CA ASN A 226 -11.70 11.79 -19.49
C ASN A 226 -10.96 12.22 -18.21
N MET A 227 -10.37 13.41 -18.26
CA MET A 227 -9.54 13.95 -17.19
C MET A 227 -10.28 14.14 -15.86
N PRO A 228 -11.53 14.67 -15.81
CA PRO A 228 -12.28 14.76 -14.55
C PRO A 228 -12.46 13.41 -13.86
N ARG A 229 -12.75 12.35 -14.62
CA ARG A 229 -12.94 11.00 -14.10
C ARG A 229 -11.62 10.38 -13.64
N LEU A 230 -10.53 10.59 -14.39
CA LEU A 230 -9.19 10.18 -14.03
C LEU A 230 -8.78 10.76 -12.67
N PHE A 231 -8.95 12.07 -12.51
CA PHE A 231 -8.60 12.76 -11.27
C PHE A 231 -9.53 12.37 -10.11
N ALA A 232 -10.81 12.10 -10.38
CA ALA A 232 -11.74 11.61 -9.37
C ALA A 232 -11.30 10.24 -8.81
N TRP A 233 -10.97 9.27 -9.66
CA TRP A 233 -10.45 7.97 -9.23
C TRP A 233 -9.10 8.08 -8.51
N THR A 234 -8.22 8.97 -8.98
CA THR A 234 -6.94 9.25 -8.30
C THR A 234 -7.16 9.83 -6.90
N ALA A 235 -8.12 10.76 -6.76
CA ALA A 235 -8.48 11.32 -5.46
C ALA A 235 -9.03 10.25 -4.50
N VAL A 236 -9.83 9.30 -5.01
CA VAL A 236 -10.31 8.14 -4.24
C VAL A 236 -9.14 7.31 -3.73
N ILE A 237 -8.17 6.99 -4.58
CA ILE A 237 -6.95 6.25 -4.17
C ILE A 237 -6.22 6.99 -3.06
N ILE A 238 -5.99 8.28 -3.22
CA ILE A 238 -5.31 9.09 -2.20
C ILE A 238 -6.10 9.11 -0.89
N ALA A 239 -7.42 9.32 -0.96
CA ALA A 239 -8.28 9.37 0.22
C ALA A 239 -8.26 8.06 1.02
N VAL A 240 -8.33 6.91 0.34
CA VAL A 240 -8.26 5.60 1.00
C VAL A 240 -6.86 5.35 1.57
N GLY A 241 -5.80 5.71 0.84
CA GLY A 241 -4.43 5.62 1.33
C GLY A 241 -4.22 6.43 2.61
N VAL A 242 -4.70 7.67 2.64
CA VAL A 242 -4.65 8.54 3.82
C VAL A 242 -5.50 7.97 4.98
N ALA A 243 -6.70 7.46 4.69
CA ALA A 243 -7.56 6.87 5.69
C ALA A 243 -6.93 5.62 6.33
N LEU A 244 -6.27 4.77 5.55
CA LEU A 244 -5.52 3.61 6.05
C LEU A 244 -4.29 4.03 6.87
N GLU A 245 -3.54 5.01 6.40
CA GLU A 245 -2.35 5.51 7.13
C GLU A 245 -2.74 6.10 8.48
N LEU A 246 -3.74 7.00 8.52
CA LEU A 246 -4.16 7.66 9.75
C LEU A 246 -4.98 6.75 10.67
N GLY A 247 -5.84 5.89 10.11
CA GLY A 247 -6.79 5.07 10.87
C GLY A 247 -6.21 3.75 11.37
N VAL A 248 -5.22 3.19 10.69
CA VAL A 248 -4.68 1.86 11.00
C VAL A 248 -3.18 1.89 11.26
N VAL A 249 -2.41 2.45 10.32
CA VAL A 249 -0.94 2.34 10.37
C VAL A 249 -0.34 3.18 11.49
N GLN A 250 -0.78 4.44 11.64
CA GLN A 250 -0.29 5.31 12.70
C GLN A 250 -0.62 4.80 14.11
N PRO A 251 -1.88 4.46 14.46
CA PRO A 251 -2.20 3.91 15.77
C PRO A 251 -1.42 2.63 16.10
N LEU A 252 -1.20 1.79 15.06
CA LEU A 252 -0.45 0.56 15.22
C LEU A 252 1.03 0.82 15.53
N ARG A 253 1.64 1.83 14.89
CA ARG A 253 3.01 2.27 15.19
C ARG A 253 3.12 2.91 16.58
N GLU A 254 2.15 3.73 16.96
CA GLU A 254 2.12 4.38 18.30
C GLU A 254 1.98 3.36 19.42
N ALA A 255 1.22 2.28 19.20
CA ALA A 255 1.09 1.19 20.18
C ALA A 255 2.41 0.42 20.40
N LEU A 256 3.36 0.52 19.46
CA LEU A 256 4.68 -0.13 19.54
C LEU A 256 5.78 0.75 20.13
N ASP A 257 5.56 2.08 20.21
CA ASP A 257 6.51 3.08 20.74
C ASP A 257 6.09 3.49 22.16
N PRO A 258 6.41 2.69 23.20
CA PRO A 258 6.03 3.00 24.58
C PRO A 258 6.75 4.25 25.15
N GLU A 259 7.79 4.75 24.48
CA GLU A 259 8.54 5.92 24.95
C GLU A 259 7.77 7.25 24.88
N LYS A 260 6.67 7.33 24.10
CA LYS A 260 5.83 8.53 24.05
C LYS A 260 4.73 8.57 25.12
N GLY A 261 4.44 7.45 25.79
CA GLY A 261 3.44 7.36 26.86
C GLY A 261 3.94 7.73 28.25
N GLY A 262 5.27 7.83 28.44
CA GLY A 262 5.89 8.07 29.75
C GLY A 262 6.30 9.50 30.05
N GLY A 263 6.11 10.44 29.12
CA GLY A 263 6.68 11.80 29.22
C GLY A 263 5.84 12.85 29.92
N ASP A 264 4.64 12.55 30.43
CA ASP A 264 3.73 13.56 31.01
C ASP A 264 3.46 13.40 32.52
N SER A 265 4.09 12.42 33.17
CA SER A 265 3.93 12.24 34.64
C SER A 265 5.05 12.82 35.51
N ASP A 266 6.08 13.45 34.91
CA ASP A 266 7.22 14.00 35.68
C ASP A 266 7.32 15.54 35.63
N ARG A 267 6.20 16.21 35.38
CA ARG A 267 6.05 17.68 35.50
C ARG A 267 4.84 18.00 36.36
N SER A 268 4.90 17.60 37.63
CA SER A 268 4.08 18.17 38.72
C SER A 268 4.98 18.56 39.87
#